data_cdd5969163a31cfba35cec880525a2f7
#
_entry.id   cdd5969163a31cfba35cec880525a2f7
#
_cell.length_a   1.000
_cell.length_b   1.000
_cell.length_c   1.000
_cell.angle_alpha   90.00
_cell.angle_beta   90.00
_cell.angle_gamma   90.00
#
_symmetry.space_group_name_H-M   'P 1'
#
loop_
_entity.id
_entity.type
_entity.pdbx_description
1 polymer ?
#
loop_
_entity_poly.entity_id
_entity_poly.type
_entity_poly.pdbx_seq_one_letter_code
_entity_poly.pdbx_strand_id
1 'polypeptide(L)'
;FLDIYLTMNGIECVAIDNKESVLKYSRKNIDEYGLSDKIKLLHNDGLENININSNDLIILAGLGTNTILNVIKNKDINQMIVQSNDDVYNLRLNLSNLGYKIIDEKIVYEKKYYVIMKWARGKVKYSQTQLKYGPLLLKEKSKDFVNYLEGRNQYLEELLNIIPNKFFMKKLNVLIEI
;
A
#
# COMPACT_ATOMS: atom_id res chain seq x y z
N PHE A 1 3.24 11.43 11.17
CA PHE A 1 2.54 10.89 12.37
C PHE A 1 2.76 9.40 12.58
N LEU A 2 2.94 8.58 11.52
CA LEU A 2 3.23 7.15 11.67
C LEU A 2 4.57 6.92 12.38
N ASP A 3 5.58 7.66 12.03
CA ASP A 3 6.91 7.70 12.64
C ASP A 3 6.85 8.02 14.14
N ILE A 4 6.06 9.05 14.51
CA ILE A 4 5.81 9.42 15.90
C ILE A 4 5.17 8.26 16.67
N TYR A 5 4.09 7.68 16.11
CA TYR A 5 3.40 6.55 16.74
C TYR A 5 4.33 5.35 16.93
N LEU A 6 5.10 4.98 15.93
CA LEU A 6 6.03 3.86 15.99
C LEU A 6 7.13 4.11 17.04
N THR A 7 7.69 5.33 17.08
CA THR A 7 8.74 5.68 18.03
C THR A 7 8.23 5.74 19.47
N MET A 8 7.00 6.20 19.70
CA MET A 8 6.36 6.14 21.02
C MET A 8 6.15 4.69 21.49
N ASN A 9 6.06 3.73 20.58
CA ASN A 9 5.98 2.29 20.86
C ASN A 9 7.35 1.58 20.83
N GLY A 10 8.46 2.33 20.91
CA GLY A 10 9.81 1.79 21.06
C GLY A 10 10.46 1.35 19.75
N ILE A 11 9.93 1.74 18.59
CA ILE A 11 10.48 1.41 17.27
C ILE A 11 11.33 2.60 16.79
N GLU A 12 12.60 2.35 16.50
CA GLU A 12 13.48 3.36 15.88
C GLU A 12 13.03 3.65 14.45
N CYS A 13 12.89 4.93 14.11
CA CYS A 13 12.35 5.36 12.83
C CYS A 13 13.26 6.36 12.10
N VAL A 14 13.36 6.19 10.78
CA VAL A 14 13.90 7.18 9.86
C VAL A 14 12.77 7.59 8.91
N ALA A 15 12.39 8.86 8.92
CA ALA A 15 11.36 9.40 8.03
C ALA A 15 12.04 10.12 6.85
N ILE A 16 11.60 9.82 5.64
CA ILE A 16 12.20 10.29 4.40
C ILE A 16 11.13 10.98 3.55
N ASP A 17 11.42 12.17 3.06
CA ASP A 17 10.58 12.86 2.08
C ASP A 17 11.46 13.72 1.16
N ASN A 18 11.05 13.91 -0.10
CA ASN A 18 11.76 14.74 -1.07
C ASN A 18 11.30 16.21 -1.07
N LYS A 19 10.34 16.58 -0.21
CA LYS A 19 9.82 17.94 -0.09
C LYS A 19 10.25 18.55 1.24
N GLU A 20 11.07 19.59 1.15
CA GLU A 20 11.54 20.32 2.33
C GLU A 20 10.38 20.88 3.18
N SER A 21 9.28 21.31 2.54
CA SER A 21 8.08 21.81 3.24
C SER A 21 7.42 20.72 4.10
N VAL A 22 7.40 19.45 3.63
CA VAL A 22 6.87 18.31 4.38
C VAL A 22 7.77 18.00 5.57
N LEU A 23 9.09 17.97 5.35
CA LEU A 23 10.06 17.73 6.43
C LEU A 23 10.01 18.82 7.51
N LYS A 24 9.85 20.09 7.11
CA LYS A 24 9.69 21.20 8.07
C LYS A 24 8.45 21.03 8.94
N TYR A 25 7.34 20.60 8.34
CA TYR A 25 6.11 20.32 9.07
C TYR A 25 6.27 19.08 9.97
N SER A 26 6.90 18.03 9.48
CA SER A 26 7.19 16.81 10.25
C SER A 26 8.09 17.12 11.46
N ARG A 27 9.13 17.95 11.29
CA ARG A 27 10.01 18.38 12.38
C ARG A 27 9.22 19.06 13.49
N LYS A 28 8.34 20.01 13.13
CA LYS A 28 7.50 20.68 14.11
C LYS A 28 6.66 19.69 14.92
N ASN A 29 6.02 18.74 14.25
CA ASN A 29 5.22 17.73 14.94
C ASN A 29 6.08 16.83 15.86
N ILE A 30 7.26 16.38 15.38
CA ILE A 30 8.18 15.58 16.16
C ILE A 30 8.67 16.30 17.41
N ASP A 31 8.97 17.60 17.30
CA ASP A 31 9.37 18.45 18.41
C ASP A 31 8.24 18.61 19.45
N GLU A 32 6.99 18.81 19.00
CA GLU A 32 5.81 18.89 19.84
C GLU A 32 5.58 17.61 20.68
N TYR A 33 5.99 16.44 20.17
CA TYR A 33 5.93 15.15 20.89
C TYR A 33 7.21 14.82 21.67
N GLY A 34 8.22 15.71 21.67
CA GLY A 34 9.49 15.49 22.39
C GLY A 34 10.31 14.32 21.84
N LEU A 35 10.26 14.08 20.53
CA LEU A 35 10.90 12.93 19.87
C LEU A 35 12.04 13.33 18.93
N SER A 36 12.53 14.56 19.00
CA SER A 36 13.54 15.11 18.08
C SER A 36 14.85 14.33 18.05
N ASP A 37 15.23 13.75 19.19
CA ASP A 37 16.44 12.91 19.31
C ASP A 37 16.23 11.46 18.91
N LYS A 38 14.98 11.05 18.65
CA LYS A 38 14.61 9.64 18.40
C LYS A 38 14.17 9.36 16.97
N ILE A 39 13.77 10.41 16.22
CA ILE A 39 13.33 10.27 14.83
C ILE A 39 14.29 11.03 13.93
N LYS A 40 14.95 10.33 13.03
CA LYS A 40 15.82 10.95 12.02
C LYS A 40 14.97 11.35 10.81
N LEU A 41 15.03 12.63 10.43
CA LEU A 41 14.44 13.15 9.19
C LEU A 41 15.49 13.27 8.10
N LEU A 42 15.23 12.71 6.93
CA LEU A 42 16.10 12.78 5.77
C LEU A 42 15.38 13.44 4.59
N HIS A 43 15.99 14.47 4.02
CA HIS A 43 15.59 15.02 2.72
C HIS A 43 16.22 14.18 1.63
N ASN A 44 15.43 13.33 0.97
CA ASN A 44 15.94 12.39 -0.03
C ASN A 44 14.85 11.97 -1.01
N ASP A 45 15.25 11.64 -2.24
CA ASP A 45 14.31 11.07 -3.22
C ASP A 45 14.18 9.57 -3.00
N GLY A 46 13.11 9.20 -2.28
CA GLY A 46 12.86 7.83 -1.88
C GLY A 46 14.05 7.21 -1.15
N LEU A 47 14.53 6.07 -1.63
CA LEU A 47 15.61 5.31 -1.04
C LEU A 47 16.98 5.50 -1.76
N GLU A 48 17.15 6.57 -2.55
CA GLU A 48 18.41 6.80 -3.24
C GLU A 48 19.57 6.94 -2.24
N ASN A 49 20.69 6.24 -2.50
CA ASN A 49 21.89 6.23 -1.65
C ASN A 49 21.63 5.91 -0.17
N ILE A 50 20.47 5.38 0.18
CA ILE A 50 20.16 4.87 1.52
C ILE A 50 20.69 3.45 1.63
N ASN A 51 21.48 3.21 2.67
CA ASN A 51 21.91 1.85 3.02
C ASN A 51 20.78 1.17 3.79
N ILE A 52 20.26 0.08 3.23
CA ILE A 52 19.17 -0.71 3.82
C ILE A 52 19.79 -1.98 4.41
N ASN A 53 19.59 -2.18 5.71
CA ASN A 53 20.06 -3.38 6.39
C ASN A 53 19.02 -4.51 6.27
N SER A 54 19.49 -5.75 6.46
CA SER A 54 18.62 -6.94 6.35
C SER A 54 17.45 -6.96 7.35
N ASN A 55 17.58 -6.24 8.46
CA ASN A 55 16.55 -6.16 9.51
C ASN A 55 15.63 -4.95 9.36
N ASP A 56 15.90 -4.06 8.41
CA ASP A 56 15.08 -2.88 8.20
C ASP A 56 13.72 -3.27 7.60
N LEU A 57 12.66 -2.65 8.10
CA LEU A 57 11.32 -2.70 7.54
C LEU A 57 11.04 -1.40 6.79
N ILE A 58 10.85 -1.49 5.49
CA ILE A 58 10.52 -0.34 4.67
C ILE A 58 9.01 -0.13 4.66
N ILE A 59 8.55 1.08 4.96
CA ILE A 59 7.13 1.43 4.94
C ILE A 59 6.89 2.48 3.86
N LEU A 60 6.05 2.15 2.87
CA LEU A 60 5.67 3.00 1.75
C LEU A 60 4.14 3.17 1.75
N ALA A 61 3.66 4.27 2.30
CA ALA A 61 2.22 4.52 2.45
C ALA A 61 1.80 5.88 1.88
N GLY A 62 0.58 5.94 1.34
CA GLY A 62 0.04 7.18 0.79
C GLY A 62 0.59 7.57 -0.60
N LEU A 63 1.28 6.66 -1.26
CA LEU A 63 1.91 6.87 -2.57
C LEU A 63 1.10 6.22 -3.70
N GLY A 64 1.31 6.65 -4.94
CA GLY A 64 0.82 5.93 -6.11
C GLY A 64 1.67 4.68 -6.41
N THR A 65 1.08 3.68 -7.05
CA THR A 65 1.73 2.41 -7.42
C THR A 65 3.05 2.62 -8.17
N ASN A 66 3.06 3.50 -9.16
CA ASN A 66 4.28 3.78 -9.94
C ASN A 66 5.38 4.39 -9.08
N THR A 67 5.03 5.28 -8.16
CA THR A 67 5.99 5.87 -7.21
C THR A 67 6.60 4.82 -6.31
N ILE A 68 5.77 3.93 -5.74
CA ILE A 68 6.23 2.81 -4.91
C ILE A 68 7.22 1.95 -5.68
N LEU A 69 6.86 1.53 -6.91
CA LEU A 69 7.73 0.68 -7.75
C LEU A 69 9.05 1.36 -8.10
N ASN A 70 9.04 2.67 -8.34
CA ASN A 70 10.26 3.45 -8.60
C ASN A 70 11.15 3.53 -7.35
N VAL A 71 10.58 3.78 -6.17
CA VAL A 71 11.34 3.87 -4.91
C VAL A 71 12.07 2.57 -4.58
N ILE A 72 11.45 1.41 -4.84
CA ILE A 72 12.05 0.10 -4.55
C ILE A 72 12.93 -0.45 -5.68
N LYS A 73 12.95 0.21 -6.83
CA LYS A 73 13.71 -0.25 -7.99
C LYS A 73 15.19 -0.40 -7.65
N ASN A 74 15.76 -1.56 -7.96
CA ASN A 74 17.17 -1.89 -7.71
C ASN A 74 17.57 -1.84 -6.22
N LYS A 75 16.61 -1.96 -5.31
CA LYS A 75 16.87 -2.03 -3.87
C LYS A 75 16.77 -3.46 -3.37
N ASP A 76 17.68 -3.84 -2.49
CA ASP A 76 17.63 -5.13 -1.79
C ASP A 76 16.85 -4.96 -0.48
N ILE A 77 15.54 -5.23 -0.55
CA ILE A 77 14.61 -5.07 0.57
C ILE A 77 14.13 -6.46 0.97
N ASN A 78 14.32 -6.84 2.23
CA ASN A 78 13.83 -8.12 2.75
C ASN A 78 12.34 -8.09 3.05
N GLN A 79 11.87 -7.03 3.69
CA GLN A 79 10.46 -6.86 4.07
C GLN A 79 10.01 -5.41 3.86
N MET A 80 8.76 -5.25 3.45
CA MET A 80 8.14 -3.94 3.33
C MET A 80 6.65 -3.99 3.66
N ILE A 81 6.13 -2.88 4.16
CA ILE A 81 4.69 -2.61 4.26
C ILE A 81 4.33 -1.57 3.22
N VAL A 82 3.33 -1.85 2.41
CA VAL A 82 2.94 -0.98 1.30
C VAL A 82 1.46 -0.68 1.37
N GLN A 83 1.11 0.59 1.20
CA GLN A 83 -0.25 1.03 0.96
C GLN A 83 -0.23 1.99 -0.24
N SER A 84 -0.90 1.59 -1.33
CA SER A 84 -1.05 2.43 -2.52
C SER A 84 -2.40 3.16 -2.51
N ASN A 85 -2.39 4.38 -3.04
CA ASN A 85 -3.60 5.18 -3.22
C ASN A 85 -4.37 4.87 -4.51
N ASP A 86 -3.78 4.07 -5.39
CA ASP A 86 -4.34 3.76 -6.71
C ASP A 86 -4.21 2.26 -7.04
N ASP A 87 -3.79 1.87 -8.18
CA ASP A 87 -3.79 0.55 -8.82
C ASP A 87 -3.14 -0.58 -8.01
N VAL A 88 -3.86 -1.10 -7.04
CA VAL A 88 -3.42 -2.19 -6.16
C VAL A 88 -3.22 -3.51 -6.93
N TYR A 89 -3.96 -3.73 -8.03
CA TYR A 89 -3.78 -4.89 -8.90
C TYR A 89 -2.38 -4.90 -9.52
N ASN A 90 -1.99 -3.80 -10.18
CA ASN A 90 -0.67 -3.70 -10.78
C ASN A 90 0.45 -3.67 -9.73
N LEU A 91 0.20 -3.15 -8.55
CA LEU A 91 1.15 -3.23 -7.44
C LEU A 91 1.42 -4.69 -7.06
N ARG A 92 0.37 -5.50 -6.84
CA ARG A 92 0.52 -6.93 -6.53
C ARG A 92 1.23 -7.69 -7.64
N LEU A 93 0.85 -7.44 -8.90
CA LEU A 93 1.47 -8.09 -10.06
C LEU A 93 2.97 -7.79 -10.14
N ASN A 94 3.35 -6.52 -10.06
CA ASN A 94 4.76 -6.13 -10.19
C ASN A 94 5.61 -6.61 -9.02
N LEU A 95 5.13 -6.48 -7.78
CA LEU A 95 5.87 -6.97 -6.61
C LEU A 95 6.07 -8.49 -6.63
N SER A 96 5.05 -9.26 -7.06
CA SER A 96 5.21 -10.71 -7.20
C SER A 96 6.23 -11.07 -8.29
N ASN A 97 6.25 -10.34 -9.41
CA ASN A 97 7.24 -10.52 -10.48
C ASN A 97 8.67 -10.13 -10.03
N LEU A 98 8.81 -9.18 -9.11
CA LEU A 98 10.08 -8.81 -8.49
C LEU A 98 10.56 -9.80 -7.41
N GLY A 99 9.84 -10.88 -7.19
CA GLY A 99 10.22 -11.94 -6.24
C GLY A 99 9.82 -11.66 -4.80
N TYR A 100 8.72 -10.93 -4.60
CA TYR A 100 8.10 -10.75 -3.30
C TYR A 100 6.80 -11.54 -3.19
N LYS A 101 6.44 -11.92 -1.96
CA LYS A 101 5.15 -12.53 -1.62
C LYS A 101 4.47 -11.78 -0.50
N ILE A 102 3.15 -11.70 -0.54
CA ILE A 102 2.34 -11.15 0.55
C ILE A 102 2.39 -12.12 1.73
N ILE A 103 2.76 -11.61 2.90
CA ILE A 103 2.81 -12.36 4.15
C ILE A 103 1.76 -11.89 5.16
N ASP A 104 1.23 -10.67 4.99
CA ASP A 104 0.07 -10.16 5.70
C ASP A 104 -0.66 -9.14 4.82
N GLU A 105 -1.99 -9.06 4.95
CA GLU A 105 -2.80 -8.17 4.13
C GLU A 105 -4.05 -7.79 4.91
N LYS A 106 -4.32 -6.50 4.99
CA LYS A 106 -5.48 -5.94 5.69
C LYS A 106 -6.18 -4.91 4.81
N ILE A 107 -7.49 -4.83 4.97
CA ILE A 107 -8.30 -3.74 4.45
C ILE A 107 -8.95 -3.02 5.63
N VAL A 108 -8.89 -1.70 5.63
CA VAL A 108 -9.49 -0.86 6.67
C VAL A 108 -10.31 0.25 6.03
N TYR A 109 -11.40 0.63 6.67
CA TYR A 109 -12.25 1.74 6.25
C TYR A 109 -12.01 2.98 7.11
N GLU A 110 -11.60 4.08 6.46
CA GLU A 110 -11.54 5.42 7.03
C GLU A 110 -11.94 6.42 5.94
N LYS A 111 -13.23 6.76 5.87
CA LYS A 111 -13.86 7.53 4.77
C LYS A 111 -13.77 6.85 3.39
N LYS A 112 -12.74 6.09 3.12
CA LYS A 112 -12.54 5.19 1.97
C LYS A 112 -11.84 3.92 2.44
N TYR A 113 -11.77 2.91 1.58
CA TYR A 113 -11.06 1.69 1.88
C TYR A 113 -9.56 1.83 1.54
N TYR A 114 -8.72 1.36 2.44
CA TYR A 114 -7.27 1.28 2.27
C TYR A 114 -6.83 -0.17 2.38
N VAL A 115 -6.07 -0.63 1.39
CA VAL A 115 -5.46 -1.96 1.41
C VAL A 115 -4.00 -1.80 1.84
N ILE A 116 -3.65 -2.45 2.93
CA ILE A 116 -2.30 -2.45 3.51
C ILE A 116 -1.74 -3.85 3.36
N MET A 117 -0.56 -3.97 2.77
CA MET A 117 0.08 -5.25 2.47
C MET A 117 1.48 -5.32 3.05
N LYS A 118 1.78 -6.37 3.78
CA LYS A 118 3.15 -6.70 4.18
C LYS A 118 3.72 -7.73 3.21
N TRP A 119 4.90 -7.40 2.68
CA TRP A 119 5.61 -8.22 1.70
C TRP A 119 6.95 -8.67 2.24
N ALA A 120 7.37 -9.88 1.86
CA ALA A 120 8.71 -10.40 2.12
C ALA A 120 9.28 -11.05 0.86
N ARG A 121 10.60 -11.22 0.81
CA ARG A 121 11.25 -11.99 -0.25
C ARG A 121 10.64 -13.39 -0.36
N GLY A 122 10.35 -13.79 -1.58
CA GLY A 122 9.80 -15.10 -1.88
C GLY A 122 9.08 -15.14 -3.22
N LYS A 123 9.19 -16.27 -3.92
CA LYS A 123 8.52 -16.47 -5.20
C LYS A 123 7.09 -16.98 -4.96
N VAL A 124 6.14 -16.41 -5.68
CA VAL A 124 4.73 -16.81 -5.66
C VAL A 124 4.12 -16.50 -7.02
N LYS A 125 3.10 -17.26 -7.40
CA LYS A 125 2.27 -16.96 -8.56
C LYS A 125 0.83 -16.79 -8.08
N TYR A 126 0.30 -15.60 -8.22
CA TYR A 126 -1.09 -15.29 -7.87
C TYR A 126 -2.01 -15.46 -9.09
N SER A 127 -3.23 -15.96 -8.86
CA SER A 127 -4.29 -15.93 -9.86
C SER A 127 -4.76 -14.49 -10.11
N GLN A 128 -5.49 -14.28 -11.22
CA GLN A 128 -6.08 -12.96 -11.54
C GLN A 128 -6.98 -12.46 -10.40
N THR A 129 -7.78 -13.34 -9.83
CA THR A 129 -8.66 -13.04 -8.68
C THR A 129 -7.85 -12.63 -7.45
N GLN A 130 -6.74 -13.33 -7.15
CA GLN A 130 -5.87 -12.98 -6.04
C GLN A 130 -5.16 -11.63 -6.25
N LEU A 131 -4.73 -11.35 -7.48
CA LEU A 131 -4.15 -10.03 -7.81
C LEU A 131 -5.17 -8.90 -7.65
N LYS A 132 -6.42 -9.15 -8.04
CA LYS A 132 -7.49 -8.15 -8.00
C LYS A 132 -7.98 -7.85 -6.58
N TYR A 133 -8.21 -8.88 -5.78
CA TYR A 133 -8.88 -8.75 -4.48
C TYR A 133 -7.99 -9.00 -3.27
N GLY A 134 -6.82 -9.58 -3.46
CA GLY A 134 -5.88 -9.92 -2.40
C GLY A 134 -5.98 -11.37 -1.95
N PRO A 135 -4.87 -12.12 -1.95
CA PRO A 135 -4.87 -13.54 -1.60
C PRO A 135 -5.29 -13.80 -0.15
N LEU A 136 -4.88 -12.94 0.78
CA LEU A 136 -5.20 -13.12 2.20
C LEU A 136 -6.56 -12.51 2.53
N LEU A 137 -6.97 -11.40 1.90
CA LEU A 137 -8.31 -10.83 2.05
C LEU A 137 -9.40 -11.81 1.60
N LEU A 138 -9.18 -12.50 0.47
CA LEU A 138 -10.07 -13.55 -0.03
C LEU A 138 -10.19 -14.74 0.93
N LYS A 139 -9.12 -15.06 1.66
CA LYS A 139 -9.10 -16.13 2.65
C LYS A 139 -9.74 -15.72 3.96
N GLU A 140 -9.40 -14.52 4.47
CA GLU A 140 -9.85 -14.02 5.78
C GLU A 140 -11.31 -13.58 5.76
N LYS A 141 -11.76 -12.94 4.67
CA LYS A 141 -13.12 -12.43 4.50
C LYS A 141 -13.57 -11.56 5.67
N SER A 142 -12.72 -10.64 6.11
CA SER A 142 -13.06 -9.71 7.19
C SER A 142 -14.32 -8.91 6.84
N LYS A 143 -14.99 -8.37 7.87
CA LYS A 143 -16.21 -7.54 7.69
C LYS A 143 -15.96 -6.37 6.74
N ASP A 144 -14.83 -5.67 6.89
CA ASP A 144 -14.47 -4.55 6.01
C ASP A 144 -14.25 -4.99 4.56
N PHE A 145 -13.70 -6.19 4.34
CA PHE A 145 -13.52 -6.73 3.01
C PHE A 145 -14.86 -7.10 2.35
N VAL A 146 -15.77 -7.71 3.10
CA VAL A 146 -17.13 -8.02 2.60
C VAL A 146 -17.86 -6.73 2.25
N ASN A 147 -17.90 -5.75 3.15
CA ASN A 147 -18.52 -4.45 2.90
C ASN A 147 -17.90 -3.73 1.68
N TYR A 148 -16.58 -3.83 1.50
CA TYR A 148 -15.89 -3.30 0.31
C TYR A 148 -16.40 -3.93 -0.98
N LEU A 149 -16.55 -5.26 -1.01
CA LEU A 149 -17.04 -5.98 -2.19
C LEU A 149 -18.51 -5.66 -2.49
N GLU A 150 -19.36 -5.61 -1.46
CA GLU A 150 -20.77 -5.26 -1.59
C GLU A 150 -20.96 -3.85 -2.15
N GLY A 151 -20.27 -2.85 -1.58
CA GLY A 151 -20.32 -1.48 -2.09
C GLY A 151 -19.79 -1.35 -3.52
N ARG A 152 -18.76 -2.14 -3.88
CA ARG A 152 -18.26 -2.19 -5.25
C ARG A 152 -19.26 -2.80 -6.21
N ASN A 153 -19.95 -3.88 -5.83
CA ASN A 153 -20.99 -4.50 -6.65
C ASN A 153 -22.16 -3.56 -6.86
N GLN A 154 -22.66 -2.93 -5.80
CA GLN A 154 -23.73 -1.94 -5.90
C GLN A 154 -23.37 -0.81 -6.87
N TYR A 155 -22.15 -0.24 -6.75
CA TYR A 155 -21.69 0.78 -7.67
C TYR A 155 -21.63 0.32 -9.13
N LEU A 156 -21.20 -0.93 -9.39
CA LEU A 156 -21.18 -1.50 -10.73
C LEU A 156 -22.58 -1.73 -11.29
N GLU A 157 -23.53 -2.18 -10.47
CA GLU A 157 -24.95 -2.32 -10.86
C GLU A 157 -25.58 -0.97 -11.19
N GLU A 158 -25.33 0.06 -10.40
CA GLU A 158 -25.78 1.43 -10.68
C GLU A 158 -25.21 1.95 -12.02
N LEU A 159 -23.93 1.72 -12.30
CA LEU A 159 -23.31 2.08 -13.57
C LEU A 159 -23.95 1.33 -14.76
N LEU A 160 -24.26 0.04 -14.60
CA LEU A 160 -24.93 -0.75 -15.62
C LEU A 160 -26.31 -0.20 -16.00
N ASN A 161 -27.03 0.34 -15.03
CA ASN A 161 -28.36 0.94 -15.23
C ASN A 161 -28.29 2.30 -15.96
N ILE A 162 -27.17 3.01 -15.86
CA ILE A 162 -26.97 4.35 -16.44
C ILE A 162 -26.38 4.29 -17.86
N ILE A 163 -25.59 3.26 -18.17
CA ILE A 163 -24.82 3.18 -19.44
C ILE A 163 -25.54 2.25 -20.46
N PRO A 164 -26.24 2.78 -21.46
CA PRO A 164 -27.07 1.96 -22.36
C PRO A 164 -26.29 1.19 -23.43
N ASN A 165 -24.98 1.12 -23.41
CA ASN A 165 -24.18 0.59 -24.51
C ASN A 165 -23.71 -0.86 -24.28
N LYS A 166 -24.22 -1.80 -25.10
CA LYS A 166 -23.90 -3.25 -25.09
C LYS A 166 -22.39 -3.59 -25.11
N PHE A 167 -21.54 -2.70 -25.61
CA PHE A 167 -20.10 -2.91 -25.69
C PHE A 167 -19.42 -2.74 -24.31
N PHE A 168 -19.90 -1.81 -23.50
CA PHE A 168 -19.47 -1.63 -22.10
C PHE A 168 -19.99 -2.75 -21.19
N MET A 169 -21.21 -3.26 -21.43
CA MET A 169 -21.80 -4.34 -20.68
C MET A 169 -20.94 -5.61 -20.66
N LYS A 170 -20.35 -5.99 -21.81
CA LYS A 170 -19.49 -7.16 -21.91
C LYS A 170 -18.19 -7.03 -21.07
N LYS A 171 -17.69 -5.81 -20.94
CA LYS A 171 -16.48 -5.50 -20.14
C LYS A 171 -16.78 -5.37 -18.65
N LEU A 172 -17.99 -4.92 -18.28
CA LEU A 172 -18.44 -4.84 -16.88
C LEU A 172 -18.88 -6.20 -16.33
N ASN A 173 -19.56 -7.04 -17.11
CA ASN A 173 -19.94 -8.40 -16.69
C ASN A 173 -18.72 -9.24 -16.29
N VAL A 174 -17.59 -9.09 -16.97
CA VAL A 174 -16.31 -9.72 -16.55
C VAL A 174 -15.82 -9.20 -15.19
N LEU A 175 -16.32 -8.04 -14.73
CA LEU A 175 -15.97 -7.46 -13.43
C LEU A 175 -16.91 -7.89 -12.30
N ILE A 176 -18.11 -8.40 -12.65
CA ILE A 176 -19.16 -8.83 -11.71
C ILE A 176 -19.11 -10.35 -11.46
N GLU A 177 -18.68 -11.16 -12.44
CA GLU A 177 -18.54 -12.61 -12.30
C GLU A 177 -17.36 -12.99 -11.38
N ILE A 178 -17.57 -12.86 -10.07
CA ILE A 178 -16.67 -13.40 -9.03
C ILE A 178 -17.45 -13.96 -7.86
#